data_b1ef5134adbde75882f0af0f75cdb67c
#
_entry.id   b1ef5134adbde75882f0af0f75cdb67c
#
_cell.length_a   1.000
_cell.length_b   1.000
_cell.length_c   1.000
_cell.angle_alpha   90.00
_cell.angle_beta   90.00
_cell.angle_gamma   90.00
#
_symmetry.space_group_name_H-M   'P 1'
#
loop_
_entity.id
_entity.type
_entity.pdbx_description
1 polymer ?
#
loop_
_entity_poly.entity_id
_entity_poly.type
_entity_poly.pdbx_seq_one_letter_code
_entity_poly.pdbx_strand_id
1 'polypeptide(L)'
;PIKQDLDNLRNAGLVYGNIIYDKSPVVMEMLVRVLGEDAFQQGIREYLTTYAYGNATWEGLIRILNKYTEEDLAAWSEVWVNQKGMPEITASVKDGELVVEQRDPLGRGLKWPQELTYRVICGTDSEEIPVSLEGNSDSFRMKLSFLPNGNCVILPNINGRGYGFFKI
;
A
#
# COMPACT_ATOMS: atom_id res chain seq x y z
N PRO A 1 -5.26 -7.31 10.69
CA PRO A 1 -4.00 -6.56 10.82
C PRO A 1 -2.81 -7.47 10.56
N ILE A 2 -1.64 -6.86 10.25
CA ILE A 2 -0.36 -7.60 10.24
C ILE A 2 0.08 -7.83 11.68
N LYS A 3 0.02 -6.77 12.49
CA LYS A 3 0.21 -6.88 13.93
C LYS A 3 -0.96 -7.66 14.55
N GLN A 4 -0.65 -8.74 15.21
CA GLN A 4 -1.63 -9.60 15.87
C GLN A 4 -1.28 -9.73 17.34
N ASP A 5 -2.27 -9.65 18.20
CA ASP A 5 -2.11 -9.93 19.61
C ASP A 5 -1.93 -11.43 19.82
N LEU A 6 -0.96 -11.80 20.62
CA LEU A 6 -0.63 -13.18 20.92
C LEU A 6 -0.61 -13.38 22.43
N ASP A 7 -1.71 -13.87 22.97
CA ASP A 7 -1.86 -14.10 24.41
C ASP A 7 -0.89 -15.15 24.96
N ASN A 8 -0.49 -16.09 24.09
CA ASN A 8 0.41 -17.17 24.48
C ASN A 8 1.31 -17.57 23.29
N LEU A 9 2.61 -17.64 23.55
CA LEU A 9 3.60 -18.03 22.55
C LEU A 9 3.34 -19.42 21.93
N ARG A 10 2.67 -20.33 22.63
CA ARG A 10 2.24 -21.62 22.08
C ARG A 10 1.32 -21.49 20.87
N ASN A 11 0.58 -20.37 20.78
CA ASN A 11 -0.33 -20.07 19.69
C ASN A 11 0.36 -19.38 18.50
N ALA A 12 1.66 -19.13 18.55
CA ALA A 12 2.39 -18.46 17.48
C ALA A 12 2.21 -19.15 16.12
N GLY A 13 2.14 -20.46 16.09
CA GLY A 13 1.88 -21.23 14.86
C GLY A 13 0.52 -20.96 14.22
N LEU A 14 -0.48 -20.48 14.96
CA LEU A 14 -1.82 -20.18 14.45
C LEU A 14 -1.90 -18.87 13.70
N VAL A 15 -0.93 -17.96 13.88
CA VAL A 15 -0.88 -16.68 13.17
C VAL A 15 -0.20 -16.79 11.80
N TYR A 16 0.43 -17.92 11.51
CA TYR A 16 1.00 -18.19 10.18
C TYR A 16 -0.11 -18.42 9.16
N GLY A 17 -0.18 -17.57 8.14
CA GLY A 17 -1.20 -17.64 7.09
C GLY A 17 -1.05 -16.51 6.08
N ASN A 18 -2.08 -16.30 5.27
CA ASN A 18 -2.09 -15.35 4.16
C ASN A 18 -1.68 -13.93 4.56
N ILE A 19 -1.96 -13.50 5.80
CA ILE A 19 -1.55 -12.17 6.28
C ILE A 19 -0.03 -12.06 6.33
N ILE A 20 0.66 -13.09 6.81
CA ILE A 20 2.11 -13.07 6.93
C ILE A 20 2.79 -13.30 5.56
N TYR A 21 2.25 -14.19 4.74
CA TYR A 21 2.88 -14.58 3.48
C TYR A 21 2.44 -13.76 2.27
N ASP A 22 1.23 -13.19 2.28
CA ASP A 22 0.70 -12.44 1.15
C ASP A 22 0.70 -10.93 1.40
N LYS A 23 0.11 -10.48 2.54
CA LYS A 23 0.00 -9.05 2.84
C LYS A 23 1.31 -8.44 3.33
N SER A 24 1.98 -9.09 4.30
CA SER A 24 3.15 -8.49 4.95
C SER A 24 4.32 -8.22 4.00
N PRO A 25 4.70 -9.10 3.06
CA PRO A 25 5.79 -8.82 2.13
C PRO A 25 5.50 -7.59 1.26
N VAL A 26 4.28 -7.48 0.72
CA VAL A 26 3.88 -6.32 -0.09
C VAL A 26 3.92 -5.03 0.71
N VAL A 27 3.40 -5.05 1.95
CA VAL A 27 3.41 -3.88 2.84
C VAL A 27 4.84 -3.50 3.24
N MET A 28 5.73 -4.46 3.49
CA MET A 28 7.15 -4.17 3.75
C MET A 28 7.84 -3.54 2.54
N GLU A 29 7.55 -4.02 1.34
CA GLU A 29 8.09 -3.44 0.12
C GLU A 29 7.54 -2.01 -0.12
N MET A 30 6.26 -1.74 0.20
CA MET A 30 5.71 -0.39 0.20
C MET A 30 6.46 0.52 1.18
N LEU A 31 6.76 0.06 2.39
CA LEU A 31 7.51 0.84 3.38
C LEU A 31 8.89 1.24 2.88
N VAL A 32 9.60 0.31 2.22
CA VAL A 32 10.90 0.61 1.59
C VAL A 32 10.78 1.70 0.53
N ARG A 33 9.71 1.67 -0.28
CA ARG A 33 9.50 2.69 -1.32
C ARG A 33 9.15 4.06 -0.75
N VAL A 34 8.32 4.11 0.28
CA VAL A 34 7.96 5.36 0.97
C VAL A 34 9.21 6.05 1.53
N LEU A 35 10.15 5.29 2.09
CA LEU A 35 11.40 5.83 2.60
C LEU A 35 12.46 6.08 1.53
N GLY A 36 12.50 5.23 0.51
CA GLY A 36 13.67 5.04 -0.35
C GLY A 36 14.71 4.10 0.30
N GLU A 37 15.48 3.42 -0.56
CA GLU A 37 16.40 2.35 -0.13
C GLU A 37 17.46 2.84 0.85
N ASP A 38 18.08 4.00 0.58
CA ASP A 38 19.16 4.56 1.42
C ASP A 38 18.68 4.93 2.82
N ALA A 39 17.54 5.62 2.91
CA ALA A 39 16.93 6.02 4.17
C ALA A 39 16.47 4.79 4.98
N PHE A 40 15.85 3.83 4.31
CA PHE A 40 15.48 2.56 4.92
C PHE A 40 16.69 1.81 5.47
N GLN A 41 17.79 1.71 4.70
CA GLN A 41 19.00 1.04 5.15
C GLN A 41 19.62 1.72 6.37
N GLN A 42 19.66 3.06 6.39
CA GLN A 42 20.16 3.82 7.53
C GLN A 42 19.31 3.60 8.78
N GLY A 43 18.00 3.66 8.63
CA GLY A 43 17.07 3.41 9.74
C GLY A 43 17.15 1.98 10.27
N ILE A 44 17.29 0.98 9.42
CA ILE A 44 17.48 -0.42 9.85
C ILE A 44 18.80 -0.61 10.59
N ARG A 45 19.89 0.04 10.17
CA ARG A 45 21.18 0.00 10.90
C ARG A 45 21.05 0.60 12.29
N GLU A 46 20.38 1.77 12.41
CA GLU A 46 20.11 2.38 13.72
C GLU A 46 19.24 1.46 14.58
N TYR A 47 18.20 0.88 14.01
CA TYR A 47 17.31 -0.03 14.72
C TYR A 47 18.05 -1.26 15.28
N LEU A 48 18.84 -1.93 14.45
CA LEU A 48 19.62 -3.10 14.88
C LEU A 48 20.66 -2.74 15.95
N THR A 49 21.27 -1.57 15.87
CA THR A 49 22.23 -1.10 16.88
C THR A 49 21.52 -0.75 18.18
N THR A 50 20.39 -0.04 18.12
CA THR A 50 19.63 0.40 19.28
C THR A 50 19.08 -0.76 20.10
N TYR A 51 18.62 -1.81 19.42
CA TYR A 51 18.01 -2.99 20.06
C TYR A 51 18.92 -4.22 20.09
N ALA A 52 20.24 -4.03 19.88
CA ALA A 52 21.20 -5.13 19.95
C ALA A 52 21.11 -5.82 21.31
N TYR A 53 20.95 -7.15 21.28
CA TYR A 53 20.78 -7.99 22.49
C TYR A 53 19.55 -7.67 23.34
N GLY A 54 18.62 -6.85 22.84
CA GLY A 54 17.38 -6.45 23.50
C GLY A 54 16.13 -6.93 22.77
N ASN A 55 14.98 -6.55 23.30
CA ASN A 55 13.68 -6.78 22.65
C ASN A 55 13.28 -5.57 21.83
N ALA A 56 13.06 -5.79 20.56
CA ALA A 56 12.60 -4.77 19.64
C ALA A 56 11.09 -4.87 19.41
N THR A 57 10.45 -3.73 19.12
CA THR A 57 9.02 -3.66 18.79
C THR A 57 8.82 -3.02 17.43
N TRP A 58 7.64 -3.24 16.85
CA TRP A 58 7.25 -2.59 15.62
C TRP A 58 7.22 -1.06 15.77
N GLU A 59 6.67 -0.56 16.85
CA GLU A 59 6.61 0.87 17.16
C GLU A 59 8.01 1.49 17.28
N GLY A 60 8.95 0.73 17.84
CA GLY A 60 10.35 1.12 17.91
C GLY A 60 10.98 1.27 16.53
N LEU A 61 10.68 0.34 15.62
CA LEU A 61 11.12 0.41 14.22
C LEU A 61 10.55 1.64 13.52
N ILE A 62 9.22 1.82 13.55
CA ILE A 62 8.56 2.96 12.90
C ILE A 62 9.09 4.30 13.43
N ARG A 63 9.29 4.43 14.75
CA ARG A 63 9.85 5.65 15.35
C ARG A 63 11.25 5.96 14.84
N ILE A 64 12.09 4.95 14.64
CA ILE A 64 13.45 5.14 14.11
C ILE A 64 13.37 5.51 12.63
N LEU A 65 12.61 4.77 11.82
CA LEU A 65 12.47 5.03 10.39
C LEU A 65 11.89 6.43 10.10
N ASN A 66 10.99 6.91 10.94
CA ASN A 66 10.38 8.24 10.80
C ASN A 66 11.40 9.41 10.92
N LYS A 67 12.61 9.17 11.40
CA LYS A 67 13.69 10.17 11.45
C LYS A 67 14.32 10.41 10.07
N TYR A 68 14.10 9.50 9.13
CA TYR A 68 14.75 9.45 7.82
C TYR A 68 13.81 9.81 6.67
N THR A 69 12.61 10.31 6.97
CA THR A 69 11.60 10.71 5.98
C THR A 69 10.74 11.83 6.53
N GLU A 70 10.17 12.64 5.63
CA GLU A 70 9.14 13.63 5.95
C GLU A 70 7.72 13.03 6.00
N GLU A 71 7.57 11.78 5.57
CA GLU A 71 6.30 11.07 5.58
C GLU A 71 5.86 10.69 7.00
N ASP A 72 4.55 10.72 7.26
CA ASP A 72 4.00 10.26 8.54
C ASP A 72 3.88 8.72 8.54
N LEU A 73 5.00 8.06 8.88
CA LEU A 73 5.03 6.60 8.98
C LEU A 73 4.17 6.05 10.12
N ALA A 74 3.83 6.86 11.12
CA ALA A 74 2.94 6.42 12.19
C ALA A 74 1.51 6.27 11.66
N ALA A 75 1.00 7.26 10.93
CA ALA A 75 -0.29 7.18 10.26
C ALA A 75 -0.32 6.07 9.20
N TRP A 76 0.75 5.94 8.40
CA TRP A 76 0.89 4.87 7.41
C TRP A 76 0.84 3.49 8.06
N SER A 77 1.60 3.29 9.14
CA SER A 77 1.65 2.03 9.88
C SER A 77 0.32 1.68 10.54
N GLU A 78 -0.41 2.69 11.03
CA GLU A 78 -1.72 2.47 11.64
C GLU A 78 -2.66 1.76 10.66
N VAL A 79 -2.81 2.25 9.43
CA VAL A 79 -3.74 1.64 8.46
C VAL A 79 -3.23 0.33 7.87
N TRP A 80 -1.93 0.23 7.58
CA TRP A 80 -1.39 -0.96 6.90
C TRP A 80 -1.12 -2.13 7.83
N VAL A 81 -0.65 -1.85 9.06
CA VAL A 81 -0.16 -2.87 10.00
C VAL A 81 -1.15 -3.14 11.13
N ASN A 82 -1.70 -2.09 11.75
CA ASN A 82 -2.54 -2.23 12.93
C ASN A 82 -4.01 -2.46 12.60
N GLN A 83 -4.51 -1.89 11.48
CA GLN A 83 -5.92 -2.02 11.12
C GLN A 83 -6.23 -3.30 10.33
N LYS A 84 -7.44 -3.84 10.55
CA LYS A 84 -7.97 -4.99 9.79
C LYS A 84 -8.42 -4.55 8.40
N GLY A 85 -8.34 -5.47 7.44
CA GLY A 85 -8.87 -5.27 6.10
C GLY A 85 -7.84 -4.74 5.11
N MET A 86 -8.35 -4.32 3.97
CA MET A 86 -7.64 -3.77 2.82
C MET A 86 -8.60 -2.89 2.04
N PRO A 87 -8.11 -1.98 1.19
CA PRO A 87 -9.00 -1.14 0.39
C PRO A 87 -9.73 -1.96 -0.68
N GLU A 88 -10.96 -1.59 -0.95
CA GLU A 88 -11.63 -1.87 -2.21
C GLU A 88 -11.27 -0.73 -3.18
N ILE A 89 -10.73 -1.08 -4.33
CA ILE A 89 -10.24 -0.12 -5.31
C ILE A 89 -11.03 -0.32 -6.60
N THR A 90 -11.73 0.71 -7.03
CA THR A 90 -12.48 0.72 -8.29
C THR A 90 -11.78 1.58 -9.32
N ALA A 91 -11.81 1.16 -10.58
CA ALA A 91 -11.27 1.95 -11.68
C ALA A 91 -12.27 2.04 -12.82
N SER A 92 -12.33 3.20 -13.45
CA SER A 92 -13.18 3.44 -14.63
C SER A 92 -12.56 4.50 -15.54
N VAL A 93 -12.89 4.43 -16.82
CA VAL A 93 -12.60 5.53 -17.77
C VAL A 93 -13.87 6.34 -17.96
N LYS A 94 -13.82 7.63 -17.62
CA LYS A 94 -14.93 8.58 -17.75
C LYS A 94 -14.44 9.88 -18.37
N ASP A 95 -15.10 10.35 -19.39
CA ASP A 95 -14.80 11.63 -20.08
C ASP A 95 -13.33 11.79 -20.50
N GLY A 96 -12.69 10.67 -20.89
CA GLY A 96 -11.28 10.65 -21.30
C GLY A 96 -10.29 10.66 -20.13
N GLU A 97 -10.74 10.39 -18.92
CA GLU A 97 -9.92 10.28 -17.73
C GLU A 97 -9.98 8.88 -17.12
N LEU A 98 -8.84 8.38 -16.65
CA LEU A 98 -8.81 7.28 -15.71
C LEU A 98 -9.19 7.84 -14.32
N VAL A 99 -10.22 7.26 -13.74
CA VAL A 99 -10.68 7.55 -12.38
C VAL A 99 -10.47 6.32 -11.52
N VAL A 100 -9.68 6.43 -10.47
CA VAL A 100 -9.41 5.36 -9.50
C VAL A 100 -9.89 5.82 -8.14
N GLU A 101 -10.71 5.02 -7.48
CA GLU A 101 -11.29 5.35 -6.17
C GLU A 101 -10.99 4.24 -5.18
N GLN A 102 -10.64 4.61 -3.94
CA GLN A 102 -10.48 3.66 -2.85
C GLN A 102 -11.61 3.81 -1.83
N ARG A 103 -12.01 2.71 -1.24
CA ARG A 103 -13.04 2.66 -0.20
C ARG A 103 -12.65 1.68 0.90
N ASP A 104 -12.94 2.04 2.16
CA ASP A 104 -12.92 1.08 3.27
C ASP A 104 -14.18 0.20 3.23
N PRO A 105 -14.06 -1.10 2.95
CA PRO A 105 -15.22 -2.00 2.88
C PRO A 105 -15.91 -2.19 4.23
N LEU A 106 -15.27 -1.81 5.35
CA LEU A 106 -15.84 -1.89 6.70
C LEU A 106 -16.48 -0.59 7.17
N GLY A 107 -16.51 0.45 6.30
CA GLY A 107 -17.21 1.71 6.59
C GLY A 107 -16.57 2.59 7.67
N ARG A 108 -15.29 2.40 8.01
CA ARG A 108 -14.58 3.19 9.03
C ARG A 108 -13.97 4.48 8.47
N GLY A 109 -13.99 4.65 7.12
CA GLY A 109 -13.38 5.77 6.44
C GLY A 109 -11.85 5.70 6.36
N LEU A 110 -11.25 4.52 6.56
CA LEU A 110 -9.83 4.34 6.42
C LEU A 110 -9.39 4.46 4.96
N LYS A 111 -8.19 5.00 4.77
CA LYS A 111 -7.53 5.14 3.47
C LYS A 111 -6.16 4.49 3.55
N TRP A 112 -5.81 3.74 2.51
CA TRP A 112 -4.55 3.02 2.41
C TRP A 112 -3.67 3.68 1.36
N PRO A 113 -2.70 4.53 1.76
CA PRO A 113 -1.80 5.19 0.82
C PRO A 113 -0.91 4.14 0.13
N GLN A 114 -0.89 4.18 -1.20
CA GLN A 114 -0.11 3.26 -2.02
C GLN A 114 0.09 3.75 -3.44
N GLU A 115 1.15 3.28 -4.08
CA GLU A 115 1.44 3.51 -5.48
C GLU A 115 1.09 2.30 -6.32
N LEU A 116 0.40 2.53 -7.42
CA LEU A 116 -0.09 1.53 -8.35
C LEU A 116 0.32 1.92 -9.78
N THR A 117 0.33 0.96 -10.69
CA THR A 117 0.36 1.26 -12.12
C THR A 117 -0.82 0.58 -12.78
N TYR A 118 -1.59 1.35 -13.52
CA TYR A 118 -2.67 0.87 -14.37
C TYR A 118 -2.24 0.87 -15.81
N ARG A 119 -2.77 -0.06 -16.60
CA ARG A 119 -2.73 0.02 -18.06
C ARG A 119 -4.16 0.15 -18.58
N VAL A 120 -4.39 1.19 -19.36
CA VAL A 120 -5.67 1.41 -20.06
C VAL A 120 -5.46 1.12 -21.55
N ILE A 121 -6.32 0.31 -22.12
CA ILE A 121 -6.28 -0.11 -23.53
C ILE A 121 -7.64 0.19 -24.14
N CYS A 122 -7.69 1.04 -25.18
CA CYS A 122 -8.91 1.39 -25.89
C CYS A 122 -8.67 1.22 -27.40
N GLY A 123 -9.17 0.13 -27.98
CA GLY A 123 -8.88 -0.22 -29.37
C GLY A 123 -7.41 -0.55 -29.60
N THR A 124 -6.71 0.26 -30.39
CA THR A 124 -5.27 0.12 -30.67
C THR A 124 -4.39 0.95 -29.75
N ASP A 125 -4.97 1.88 -28.99
CA ASP A 125 -4.25 2.78 -28.11
C ASP A 125 -4.10 2.19 -26.71
N SER A 126 -2.97 2.45 -26.09
CA SER A 126 -2.65 1.91 -24.77
C SER A 126 -1.72 2.86 -24.02
N GLU A 127 -1.97 3.03 -22.72
CA GLU A 127 -1.16 3.87 -21.83
C GLU A 127 -0.97 3.21 -20.47
N GLU A 128 0.23 3.33 -19.91
CA GLU A 128 0.53 2.97 -18.53
C GLU A 128 0.51 4.22 -17.66
N ILE A 129 -0.28 4.18 -16.61
CA ILE A 129 -0.57 5.34 -15.76
C ILE A 129 -0.13 5.02 -14.33
N PRO A 130 0.88 5.74 -13.81
CA PRO A 130 1.19 5.69 -12.39
C PRO A 130 0.08 6.38 -11.60
N VAL A 131 -0.39 5.71 -10.56
CA VAL A 131 -1.49 6.16 -9.69
C VAL A 131 -0.98 6.21 -8.27
N SER A 132 -1.03 7.37 -7.65
CA SER A 132 -0.79 7.55 -6.21
C SER A 132 -2.13 7.70 -5.49
N LEU A 133 -2.46 6.75 -4.63
CA LEU A 133 -3.56 6.85 -3.68
C LEU A 133 -2.99 7.37 -2.36
N GLU A 134 -3.35 8.60 -2.01
CA GLU A 134 -2.87 9.25 -0.79
C GLU A 134 -3.76 8.96 0.41
N GLY A 135 -3.21 9.10 1.63
CA GLY A 135 -3.95 8.89 2.87
C GLY A 135 -5.05 9.93 3.16
N ASN A 136 -5.08 11.03 2.42
CA ASN A 136 -6.06 12.11 2.56
C ASN A 136 -7.10 12.16 1.43
N SER A 137 -6.96 11.33 0.39
CA SER A 137 -7.83 11.32 -0.79
C SER A 137 -8.51 9.96 -1.00
N ASP A 138 -9.77 10.00 -1.43
CA ASP A 138 -10.53 8.81 -1.83
C ASP A 138 -10.34 8.46 -3.33
N SER A 139 -9.86 9.41 -4.12
CA SER A 139 -9.78 9.25 -5.57
C SER A 139 -8.52 9.86 -6.19
N PHE A 140 -8.13 9.25 -7.28
CA PHE A 140 -7.12 9.72 -8.22
C PHE A 140 -7.78 9.91 -9.59
N ARG A 141 -7.39 10.98 -10.32
CA ARG A 141 -7.86 11.25 -11.68
C ARG A 141 -6.70 11.65 -12.57
N MET A 142 -6.64 11.08 -13.76
CA MET A 142 -5.65 11.43 -14.76
C MET A 142 -6.24 11.37 -16.17
N LYS A 143 -6.04 12.43 -16.92
CA LYS A 143 -6.45 12.51 -18.32
C LYS A 143 -5.59 11.56 -19.17
N LEU A 144 -6.24 10.78 -20.01
CA LEU A 144 -5.55 9.91 -20.96
C LEU A 144 -4.87 10.74 -22.05
N SER A 145 -3.74 10.29 -22.53
CA SER A 145 -2.99 10.93 -23.62
C SER A 145 -3.68 10.77 -24.98
N PHE A 146 -4.68 9.90 -25.05
CA PHE A 146 -5.50 9.63 -26.24
C PHE A 146 -6.99 9.77 -25.94
N LEU A 147 -7.81 9.94 -26.99
CA LEU A 147 -9.26 9.94 -26.85
C LEU A 147 -9.77 8.49 -26.86
N PRO A 148 -10.44 8.03 -25.80
CA PRO A 148 -11.00 6.70 -25.77
C PRO A 148 -12.00 6.48 -26.91
N ASN A 149 -11.79 5.44 -27.71
CA ASN A 149 -12.67 5.05 -28.78
C ASN A 149 -13.20 3.64 -28.54
N GLY A 150 -14.49 3.53 -28.26
CA GLY A 150 -15.15 2.27 -27.92
C GLY A 150 -14.92 1.83 -26.47
N ASN A 151 -15.00 0.52 -26.25
CA ASN A 151 -14.79 -0.08 -24.93
C ASN A 151 -13.30 -0.10 -24.58
N CYS A 152 -13.00 0.33 -23.35
CA CYS A 152 -11.66 0.25 -22.81
C CYS A 152 -11.51 -0.96 -21.86
N VAL A 153 -10.33 -1.57 -21.88
CA VAL A 153 -9.90 -2.56 -20.91
C VAL A 153 -8.95 -1.87 -19.92
N ILE A 154 -9.21 -2.06 -18.64
CA ILE A 154 -8.37 -1.51 -17.57
C ILE A 154 -7.68 -2.68 -16.87
N LEU A 155 -6.36 -2.68 -16.86
CA LEU A 155 -5.54 -3.65 -16.11
C LEU A 155 -4.97 -2.98 -14.86
N PRO A 156 -5.44 -3.34 -13.66
CA PRO A 156 -4.97 -2.74 -12.43
C PRO A 156 -3.64 -3.35 -11.98
N ASN A 157 -2.88 -2.58 -11.21
CA ASN A 157 -1.72 -3.05 -10.46
C ASN A 157 -0.73 -3.90 -11.29
N ILE A 158 -0.47 -3.49 -12.54
CA ILE A 158 0.37 -4.26 -13.47
C ILE A 158 1.84 -4.40 -13.00
N ASN A 159 2.27 -3.53 -12.10
CA ASN A 159 3.59 -3.60 -11.46
C ASN A 159 3.63 -4.50 -10.21
N GLY A 160 2.49 -5.04 -9.78
CA GLY A 160 2.39 -5.91 -8.60
C GLY A 160 2.67 -5.22 -7.25
N ARG A 161 2.71 -3.87 -7.22
CA ARG A 161 3.18 -3.10 -6.06
C ARG A 161 2.10 -2.74 -5.06
N GLY A 162 0.84 -2.85 -5.45
CA GLY A 162 -0.31 -2.52 -4.60
C GLY A 162 -0.93 -3.73 -3.93
N TYR A 163 -1.70 -3.47 -2.88
CA TYR A 163 -2.48 -4.47 -2.16
C TYR A 163 -3.90 -3.97 -1.95
N GLY A 164 -4.88 -4.77 -2.34
CA GLY A 164 -6.30 -4.43 -2.21
C GLY A 164 -7.19 -5.36 -3.03
N PHE A 165 -8.48 -5.10 -2.97
CA PHE A 165 -9.48 -5.77 -3.80
C PHE A 165 -9.84 -4.88 -4.99
N PHE A 166 -9.39 -5.25 -6.18
CA PHE A 166 -9.58 -4.46 -7.39
C PHE A 166 -10.87 -4.84 -8.10
N LYS A 167 -11.69 -3.82 -8.41
CA LYS A 167 -12.91 -3.91 -9.22
C LYS A 167 -12.78 -3.02 -10.45
N ILE A 168 -13.22 -3.51 -11.60
CA ILE A 168 -13.17 -2.82 -12.89
C ILE A 168 -14.57 -2.80 -13.48
#